data_5500fa3f0d54b7e2f58c341127ec0d5e
#
_entry.id   5500fa3f0d54b7e2f58c341127ec0d5e
#
_cell.length_a   1.000
_cell.length_b   1.000
_cell.length_c   1.000
_cell.angle_alpha   90.00
_cell.angle_beta   90.00
_cell.angle_gamma   90.00
#
_symmetry.space_group_name_H-M   'P 1'
#
loop_
_entity.id
_entity.type
_entity.pdbx_description
1 polymer ?
#
loop_
_entity_poly.entity_id
_entity_poly.type
_entity_poly.pdbx_seq_one_letter_code
_entity_poly.pdbx_strand_id
1 'polypeptide(L)'
;MLFRRSNSLTPADAAAGVARGELQLVDVRQPIELRQGQVAGARHIPLGQLASRLGELDQNLPVAFLCHSGARSAIATRRATKAGLDAANVKGGVIAWSRAGLPLKPTSR
;
A
#
# COMPACT_ATOMS: atom_id res chain seq x y z
N MET A 1 8.48 12.82 10.21
CA MET A 1 7.55 12.17 9.28
C MET A 1 8.32 11.35 8.28
N LEU A 2 7.99 10.10 8.18
CA LEU A 2 8.68 9.17 7.31
C LEU A 2 8.62 9.59 5.84
N PHE A 3 7.48 10.12 5.39
CA PHE A 3 7.24 10.42 3.98
C PHE A 3 7.32 11.90 3.64
N ARG A 4 7.85 12.70 4.54
CA ARG A 4 7.81 14.14 4.39
C ARG A 4 8.35 14.65 3.07
N ARG A 5 9.45 14.08 2.59
CA ARG A 5 10.13 14.58 1.40
C ARG A 5 9.74 13.85 0.13
N SER A 6 9.15 12.70 0.26
CA SER A 6 8.85 11.87 -0.88
C SER A 6 7.55 11.14 -0.62
N ASN A 7 6.66 11.19 -1.58
CA ASN A 7 5.41 10.46 -1.50
C ASN A 7 5.55 9.06 -2.12
N SER A 8 6.78 8.53 -2.17
CA SER A 8 6.98 7.18 -2.66
C SER A 8 8.04 6.44 -1.86
N LEU A 9 7.88 5.12 -1.82
CA LEU A 9 8.80 4.20 -1.16
C LEU A 9 9.15 3.09 -2.13
N THR A 10 10.35 2.54 -1.97
CA THR A 10 10.68 1.30 -2.67
C THR A 10 9.92 0.14 -2.02
N PRO A 11 9.70 -0.95 -2.75
CA PRO A 11 9.11 -2.14 -2.13
C PRO A 11 9.89 -2.62 -0.90
N ALA A 12 11.22 -2.59 -0.95
CA ALA A 12 12.04 -3.03 0.16
C ALA A 12 11.83 -2.17 1.41
N ASP A 13 11.76 -0.85 1.24
CA ASP A 13 11.54 0.05 2.37
C ASP A 13 10.15 -0.13 2.94
N ALA A 14 9.15 -0.33 2.08
CA ALA A 14 7.79 -0.57 2.54
C ALA A 14 7.70 -1.87 3.34
N ALA A 15 8.32 -2.95 2.82
CA ALA A 15 8.31 -4.23 3.50
C ALA A 15 9.00 -4.14 4.87
N ALA A 16 10.14 -3.46 4.93
CA ALA A 16 10.86 -3.28 6.19
C ALA A 16 10.03 -2.48 7.19
N GLY A 17 9.37 -1.42 6.73
CA GLY A 17 8.53 -0.60 7.61
C GLY A 17 7.36 -1.38 8.19
N VAL A 18 6.71 -2.22 7.37
CA VAL A 18 5.63 -3.08 7.85
C VAL A 18 6.16 -4.06 8.89
N ALA A 19 7.28 -4.70 8.60
CA ALA A 19 7.86 -5.70 9.51
C ALA A 19 8.21 -5.10 10.87
N ARG A 20 8.58 -3.83 10.91
CA ARG A 20 8.92 -3.14 12.15
C ARG A 20 7.74 -2.47 12.83
N GLY A 21 6.56 -2.54 12.24
CA GLY A 21 5.39 -1.85 12.79
C GLY A 21 5.45 -0.33 12.64
N GLU A 22 6.25 0.17 11.71
CA GLU A 22 6.47 1.60 11.52
C GLU A 22 5.53 2.22 10.50
N LEU A 23 4.85 1.40 9.72
CA LEU A 23 3.84 1.86 8.77
C LEU A 23 2.81 0.77 8.54
N GLN A 24 1.67 1.18 8.02
CA GLN A 24 0.61 0.28 7.59
C GLN A 24 0.59 0.24 6.07
N LEU A 25 0.31 -0.92 5.51
CA LEU A 25 0.33 -1.14 4.06
C LEU A 25 -1.07 -1.47 3.58
N VAL A 26 -1.51 -0.78 2.53
CA VAL A 26 -2.86 -0.96 1.97
C VAL A 26 -2.76 -1.28 0.48
N ASP A 27 -3.35 -2.40 0.09
CA ASP A 27 -3.45 -2.82 -1.30
C ASP A 27 -4.77 -2.31 -1.85
N VAL A 28 -4.71 -1.46 -2.88
CA VAL A 28 -5.91 -0.84 -3.45
C VAL A 28 -6.38 -1.50 -4.75
N ARG A 29 -5.86 -2.71 -5.04
CA ARG A 29 -6.28 -3.46 -6.23
C ARG A 29 -7.71 -3.96 -6.08
N GLN A 30 -8.29 -4.39 -7.22
CA GLN A 30 -9.60 -5.05 -7.19
C GLN A 30 -9.48 -6.45 -6.59
N PRO A 31 -10.55 -6.98 -6.00
CA PRO A 31 -10.50 -8.31 -5.39
C PRO A 31 -10.02 -9.42 -6.32
N ILE A 32 -10.42 -9.36 -7.59
CA ILE A 32 -10.00 -10.39 -8.56
C ILE A 32 -8.49 -10.42 -8.77
N GLU A 33 -7.84 -9.29 -8.63
CA GLU A 33 -6.39 -9.21 -8.81
C GLU A 33 -5.62 -9.92 -7.70
N LEU A 34 -6.24 -10.10 -6.54
CA LEU A 34 -5.59 -10.78 -5.42
C LEU A 34 -5.33 -12.25 -5.71
N ARG A 35 -5.96 -12.81 -6.74
CA ARG A 35 -5.67 -14.18 -7.19
C ARG A 35 -4.24 -14.34 -7.66
N GLN A 36 -3.61 -13.25 -8.07
CA GLN A 36 -2.21 -13.27 -8.50
C GLN A 36 -1.23 -13.30 -7.33
N GLY A 37 -1.76 -13.23 -6.13
CA GLY A 37 -0.98 -13.22 -4.90
C GLY A 37 -1.26 -11.97 -4.10
N GLN A 38 -1.21 -12.12 -2.78
CA GLN A 38 -1.42 -11.04 -1.83
C GLN A 38 -0.09 -10.65 -1.20
N VAL A 39 0.11 -9.35 -1.03
CA VAL A 39 1.31 -8.86 -0.36
C VAL A 39 1.17 -9.13 1.14
N ALA A 40 2.16 -9.78 1.72
CA ALA A 40 2.16 -10.11 3.15
C ALA A 40 2.08 -8.81 3.97
N GLY A 41 1.18 -8.81 4.95
CA GLY A 41 1.01 -7.66 5.84
C GLY A 41 0.16 -6.55 5.29
N ALA A 42 -0.35 -6.66 4.06
CA ALA A 42 -1.17 -5.62 3.47
C ALA A 42 -2.64 -5.83 3.83
N ARG A 43 -3.31 -4.71 4.13
CA ARG A 43 -4.75 -4.67 4.27
C ARG A 43 -5.34 -4.37 2.91
N HIS A 44 -6.42 -5.03 2.54
CA HIS A 44 -7.05 -4.83 1.25
C HIS A 44 -8.21 -3.84 1.34
N ILE A 45 -8.07 -2.70 0.67
CA ILE A 45 -9.14 -1.71 0.52
C ILE A 45 -9.11 -1.26 -0.94
N PRO A 46 -10.02 -1.77 -1.79
CA PRO A 46 -10.04 -1.36 -3.19
C PRO A 46 -10.16 0.15 -3.33
N LEU A 47 -9.52 0.72 -4.35
CA LEU A 47 -9.48 2.16 -4.54
C LEU A 47 -10.87 2.80 -4.49
N GLY A 48 -11.86 2.16 -5.10
CA GLY A 48 -13.23 2.69 -5.12
C GLY A 48 -13.89 2.77 -3.76
N GLN A 49 -13.37 2.07 -2.77
CA GLN A 49 -13.91 2.07 -1.40
C GLN A 49 -13.06 2.91 -0.45
N LEU A 50 -11.94 3.44 -0.93
CA LEU A 50 -10.97 4.06 -0.03
C LEU A 50 -11.55 5.27 0.70
N ALA A 51 -12.24 6.14 -0.02
CA ALA A 51 -12.75 7.38 0.57
C ALA A 51 -13.64 7.12 1.78
N SER A 52 -14.51 6.11 1.70
CA SER A 52 -15.41 5.78 2.80
C SER A 52 -14.76 4.97 3.90
N ARG A 53 -13.56 4.45 3.66
CA ARG A 53 -12.90 3.54 4.60
C ARG A 53 -11.58 4.07 5.16
N LEU A 54 -11.20 5.30 4.83
CA LEU A 54 -9.98 5.90 5.39
C LEU A 54 -9.99 5.93 6.91
N GLY A 55 -11.17 6.07 7.51
CA GLY A 55 -11.29 6.07 8.96
C GLY A 55 -10.96 4.74 9.63
N GLU A 56 -10.89 3.65 8.87
CA GLU A 56 -10.49 2.35 9.41
C GLU A 56 -8.99 2.24 9.64
N LEU A 57 -8.21 3.15 9.05
CA LEU A 57 -6.76 3.13 9.17
C LEU A 57 -6.32 3.79 10.47
N ASP A 58 -5.15 3.39 10.96
CA ASP A 58 -4.56 4.03 12.12
C ASP A 58 -4.11 5.45 11.72
N GLN A 59 -4.76 6.46 12.27
CA GLN A 59 -4.51 7.85 11.89
C GLN A 59 -3.15 8.35 12.37
N ASN A 60 -2.50 7.62 13.26
CA ASN A 60 -1.21 8.00 13.81
C ASN A 60 -0.03 7.26 13.18
N LEU A 61 -0.30 6.41 12.19
CA LEU A 61 0.72 5.59 11.56
C LEU A 61 0.81 5.94 10.08
N PRO A 62 2.02 6.15 9.53
CA PRO A 62 2.14 6.38 8.09
C PRO A 62 1.54 5.22 7.30
N VAL A 63 0.97 5.52 6.14
CA VAL A 63 0.34 4.51 5.30
C VAL A 63 1.01 4.47 3.93
N ALA A 64 1.35 3.28 3.48
CA ALA A 64 1.86 3.06 2.13
C ALA A 64 0.80 2.33 1.32
N PHE A 65 0.54 2.82 0.12
CA PHE A 65 -0.44 2.22 -0.79
C PHE A 65 0.27 1.51 -1.93
N LEU A 66 -0.25 0.36 -2.34
CA LEU A 66 0.23 -0.30 -3.53
C LEU A 66 -0.93 -0.80 -4.37
N CYS A 67 -0.65 -0.94 -5.67
CA CYS A 67 -1.56 -1.54 -6.62
C CYS A 67 -0.74 -2.45 -7.56
N HIS A 68 -1.19 -2.68 -8.78
CA HIS A 68 -0.45 -3.55 -9.69
C HIS A 68 0.88 -2.91 -10.12
N SER A 69 0.85 -1.67 -10.60
CA SER A 69 2.02 -1.00 -11.17
C SER A 69 2.33 0.38 -10.59
N GLY A 70 1.47 0.92 -9.75
CA GLY A 70 1.70 2.19 -9.06
C GLY A 70 0.72 3.31 -9.41
N ALA A 71 -0.08 3.18 -10.46
CA ALA A 71 -0.95 4.28 -10.90
C ALA A 71 -2.13 4.53 -9.95
N ARG A 72 -2.86 3.47 -9.60
CA ARG A 72 -4.00 3.59 -8.69
C ARG A 72 -3.55 3.96 -7.29
N SER A 73 -2.44 3.39 -6.85
CA SER A 73 -1.92 3.70 -5.52
C SER A 73 -1.40 5.12 -5.41
N ALA A 74 -0.95 5.72 -6.52
CA ALA A 74 -0.61 7.14 -6.52
C ALA A 74 -1.85 8.01 -6.28
N ILE A 75 -3.00 7.62 -6.86
CA ILE A 75 -4.27 8.30 -6.59
C ILE A 75 -4.65 8.14 -5.12
N ALA A 76 -4.53 6.93 -4.59
CA ALA A 76 -4.83 6.66 -3.18
C ALA A 76 -3.96 7.52 -2.26
N THR A 77 -2.68 7.62 -2.58
CA THR A 77 -1.73 8.44 -1.81
C THR A 77 -2.17 9.90 -1.77
N ARG A 78 -2.56 10.46 -2.91
CA ARG A 78 -3.02 11.85 -2.95
C ARG A 78 -4.30 12.04 -2.12
N ARG A 79 -5.24 11.12 -2.23
CA ARG A 79 -6.50 11.21 -1.47
C ARG A 79 -6.24 11.12 0.04
N ALA A 80 -5.39 10.21 0.45
CA ALA A 80 -5.07 10.04 1.87
C ALA A 80 -4.32 11.26 2.41
N THR A 81 -3.39 11.80 1.63
CA THR A 81 -2.65 13.01 2.01
C THR A 81 -3.62 14.19 2.22
N LYS A 82 -4.58 14.34 1.32
CA LYS A 82 -5.59 15.39 1.46
C LYS A 82 -6.43 15.22 2.72
N ALA A 83 -6.63 13.99 3.13
CA ALA A 83 -7.41 13.68 4.33
C ALA A 83 -6.58 13.79 5.62
N GLY A 84 -5.31 14.20 5.50
CA GLY A 84 -4.46 14.44 6.68
C GLY A 84 -3.57 13.28 7.09
N LEU A 85 -3.54 12.20 6.30
CA LEU A 85 -2.68 11.07 6.61
C LEU A 85 -1.28 11.29 6.02
N ASP A 86 -0.28 10.70 6.67
CA ASP A 86 1.08 10.66 6.15
C ASP A 86 1.15 9.46 5.20
N ALA A 87 1.10 9.72 3.90
CA ALA A 87 0.89 8.66 2.90
C ALA A 87 1.97 8.65 1.83
N ALA A 88 2.27 7.46 1.34
CA ALA A 88 3.22 7.27 0.24
C ALA A 88 2.77 6.15 -0.69
N ASN A 89 3.27 6.20 -1.92
CA ASN A 89 3.03 5.19 -2.94
C ASN A 89 4.19 4.20 -2.97
N VAL A 90 3.89 2.90 -2.99
CA VAL A 90 4.93 1.90 -3.22
C VAL A 90 5.25 1.89 -4.71
N LYS A 91 6.46 2.30 -5.06
CA LYS A 91 6.88 2.44 -6.46
C LYS A 91 6.80 1.12 -7.20
N GLY A 92 6.14 1.13 -8.34
CA GLY A 92 6.06 -0.02 -9.21
C GLY A 92 5.11 -1.12 -8.75
N GLY A 93 4.43 -0.94 -7.61
CA GLY A 93 3.38 -1.82 -7.14
C GLY A 93 3.81 -3.27 -6.95
N VAL A 94 2.86 -4.18 -7.16
CA VAL A 94 3.10 -5.61 -6.98
C VAL A 94 4.16 -6.13 -7.95
N ILE A 95 4.24 -5.56 -9.15
CA ILE A 95 5.27 -5.94 -10.12
C ILE A 95 6.66 -5.73 -9.52
N ALA A 96 6.93 -4.54 -9.01
CA ALA A 96 8.23 -4.23 -8.41
C ALA A 96 8.46 -5.01 -7.13
N TRP A 97 7.40 -5.23 -6.35
CA TRP A 97 7.46 -6.04 -5.14
C TRP A 97 7.97 -7.43 -5.45
N SER A 98 7.39 -8.04 -6.47
CA SER A 98 7.76 -9.38 -6.91
C SER A 98 9.18 -9.43 -7.46
N ARG A 99 9.57 -8.42 -8.26
CA ARG A 99 10.93 -8.34 -8.79
C ARG A 99 11.99 -8.19 -7.71
N ALA A 100 11.62 -7.57 -6.61
CA ALA A 100 12.52 -7.41 -5.47
C ALA A 100 12.65 -8.70 -4.65
N GLY A 101 11.95 -9.76 -5.04
CA GLY A 101 12.00 -11.04 -4.34
C GLY A 101 11.21 -11.05 -3.05
N LEU A 102 10.33 -10.08 -2.85
CA LEU A 102 9.53 -10.01 -1.64
C LEU A 102 8.33 -10.95 -1.75
N PRO A 103 7.89 -11.54 -0.63
CA PRO A 103 6.91 -12.61 -0.70
C PRO A 103 5.51 -12.13 -1.07
N LEU A 104 4.86 -12.95 -1.90
CA LEU A 104 3.44 -12.87 -2.18
C LEU A 104 2.81 -14.14 -1.64
N LYS A 105 1.75 -13.98 -0.86
CA LYS A 105 1.03 -15.12 -0.32
C LYS A 105 0.00 -15.60 -1.36
N PRO A 106 -0.12 -16.91 -1.57
CA PRO A 106 -1.19 -17.40 -2.42
C PRO A 106 -2.53 -17.06 -1.81
N THR A 107 -3.50 -16.75 -2.67
CA THR A 107 -4.86 -16.57 -2.22
C THR A 107 -5.49 -17.95 -2.05
N SER A 108 -6.04 -18.21 -0.89
CA SER A 108 -6.66 -19.49 -0.64
C SER A 108 -8.05 -19.48 -1.25
N ARG A 109 -8.07 -19.68 -2.49
CA ARG A 109 -9.22 -19.77 -3.34
C ARG A 109 -9.98 -18.48 -3.55
#